data_99d0f6774e2a3ddfbee3a7c61a2cd845
#
_entry.id   99d0f6774e2a3ddfbee3a7c61a2cd845
#
_cell.length_a   1.000
_cell.length_b   1.000
_cell.length_c   1.000
_cell.angle_alpha   90.00
_cell.angle_beta   90.00
_cell.angle_gamma   90.00
#
_symmetry.space_group_name_H-M   'P 1'
#
loop_
_entity.id
_entity.type
_entity.pdbx_description
1 polymer ?
#
loop_
_entity_poly.entity_id
_entity_poly.type
_entity_poly.pdbx_seq_one_letter_code
_entity_poly.pdbx_strand_id
1 'polypeptide(L)'
;MYERRVRLALAKPPTVLQVEAANSYAHIATIANRLYITEQTANILKRRTEIFAAPILADTRALKKARYLRRWARRLTDFAFSSEDAIVLAYGSFGLDVESKSVGVEAIITTDIRLAEHYERRHAEIKHRFDDMIVNLPETYAVLRLPQVLTTAAILATV
;
A
#
# COMPACT_ATOMS: atom_id res chain seq x y z
N MET A 1 -6.25 2.64 -9.24
CA MET A 1 -6.80 1.32 -9.64
C MET A 1 -8.20 1.07 -9.09
N TYR A 2 -8.45 1.32 -7.80
CA TYR A 2 -9.77 1.16 -7.15
C TYR A 2 -10.88 1.98 -7.84
N GLU A 3 -10.61 3.24 -8.12
CA GLU A 3 -11.58 4.17 -8.74
C GLU A 3 -12.01 3.78 -10.15
N ARG A 4 -11.08 3.33 -11.01
CA ARG A 4 -11.43 2.85 -12.35
C ARG A 4 -12.39 1.66 -12.30
N ARG A 5 -12.25 0.80 -11.29
CA ARG A 5 -13.11 -0.37 -11.07
C ARG A 5 -14.49 0.03 -10.54
N VAL A 6 -14.56 1.02 -9.65
CA VAL A 6 -15.83 1.55 -9.16
C VAL A 6 -16.64 2.25 -10.27
N ARG A 7 -15.97 3.01 -11.16
CA ARG A 7 -16.60 3.61 -12.34
C ARG A 7 -17.24 2.58 -13.28
N LEU A 8 -16.52 1.49 -13.53
CA LEU A 8 -17.02 0.39 -14.34
C LEU A 8 -18.21 -0.31 -13.67
N ALA A 9 -18.25 -0.35 -12.33
CA ALA A 9 -19.37 -0.93 -11.59
C ALA A 9 -20.67 -0.13 -11.70
N LEU A 10 -20.62 1.20 -11.91
CA LEU A 10 -21.81 2.03 -12.13
C LEU A 10 -22.36 1.96 -13.56
N ALA A 11 -21.48 1.63 -14.52
CA ALA A 11 -21.86 1.55 -15.94
C ALA A 11 -22.18 0.12 -16.41
N LYS A 12 -21.74 -0.90 -15.66
CA LYS A 12 -21.92 -2.33 -15.94
C LYS A 12 -22.02 -3.10 -14.62
N PRO A 13 -22.63 -4.28 -14.59
CA PRO A 13 -22.63 -5.11 -13.39
C PRO A 13 -21.18 -5.31 -12.90
N PRO A 14 -20.94 -5.18 -11.59
CA PRO A 14 -19.61 -5.26 -11.04
C PRO A 14 -18.99 -6.64 -11.28
N THR A 15 -17.71 -6.66 -11.63
CA THR A 15 -16.97 -7.92 -11.70
C THR A 15 -16.72 -8.49 -10.30
N VAL A 16 -16.46 -9.80 -10.21
CA VAL A 16 -16.13 -10.47 -8.93
C VAL A 16 -15.00 -9.72 -8.20
N LEU A 17 -13.93 -9.34 -8.91
CA LEU A 17 -12.82 -8.58 -8.33
C LEU A 17 -13.21 -7.20 -7.80
N GLN A 18 -14.21 -6.57 -8.39
CA GLN A 18 -14.69 -5.26 -7.92
C GLN A 18 -15.51 -5.39 -6.64
N VAL A 19 -16.35 -6.42 -6.57
CA VAL A 19 -17.13 -6.74 -5.36
C VAL A 19 -16.18 -7.13 -4.23
N GLU A 20 -15.21 -7.99 -4.50
CA GLU A 20 -14.18 -8.42 -3.55
C GLU A 20 -13.39 -7.22 -3.02
N ALA A 21 -12.92 -6.33 -3.90
CA ALA A 21 -12.19 -5.14 -3.49
C ALA A 21 -13.04 -4.18 -2.64
N ALA A 22 -14.33 -4.03 -2.95
CA ALA A 22 -15.25 -3.20 -2.17
C ALA A 22 -15.53 -3.80 -0.78
N ASN A 23 -15.78 -5.11 -0.71
CA ASN A 23 -15.99 -5.82 0.55
C ASN A 23 -14.74 -5.78 1.42
N SER A 24 -13.56 -5.99 0.83
CA SER A 24 -12.29 -5.88 1.54
C SER A 24 -12.06 -4.49 2.11
N TYR A 25 -12.34 -3.43 1.34
CA TYR A 25 -12.25 -2.06 1.83
C TYR A 25 -13.18 -1.82 3.01
N ALA A 26 -14.45 -2.21 2.89
CA ALA A 26 -15.43 -2.05 3.96
C ALA A 26 -14.98 -2.78 5.23
N HIS A 27 -14.51 -4.02 5.11
CA HIS A 27 -14.01 -4.80 6.25
C HIS A 27 -12.77 -4.14 6.89
N ILE A 28 -11.77 -3.76 6.08
CA ILE A 28 -10.55 -3.12 6.58
C ILE A 28 -10.87 -1.80 7.27
N ALA A 29 -11.81 -1.02 6.77
CA ALA A 29 -12.23 0.23 7.39
C ALA A 29 -12.82 0.03 8.79
N THR A 30 -13.33 -1.16 9.11
CA THR A 30 -13.85 -1.47 10.45
C THR A 30 -12.79 -1.92 11.45
N ILE A 31 -11.69 -2.54 10.98
CA ILE A 31 -10.66 -3.13 11.85
C ILE A 31 -9.36 -2.32 11.90
N ALA A 32 -9.07 -1.53 10.88
CA ALA A 32 -7.84 -0.77 10.80
C ALA A 32 -7.94 0.53 11.60
N ASN A 33 -6.97 0.78 12.47
CA ASN A 33 -6.89 2.04 13.19
C ASN A 33 -6.63 3.24 12.27
N ARG A 34 -5.91 3.02 11.16
CA ARG A 34 -5.58 4.06 10.18
C ARG A 34 -5.42 3.43 8.80
N LEU A 35 -5.99 4.08 7.81
CA LEU A 35 -5.83 3.75 6.40
C LEU A 35 -4.93 4.77 5.71
N TYR A 36 -4.07 4.28 4.84
CA TYR A 36 -3.14 5.12 4.08
C TYR A 36 -3.26 4.87 2.59
N ILE A 37 -3.08 5.92 1.82
CA ILE A 37 -2.90 5.87 0.35
C ILE A 37 -1.65 6.66 -0.02
N THR A 38 -1.07 6.40 -1.19
CA THR A 38 0.06 7.22 -1.64
C THR A 38 -0.41 8.63 -1.99
N GLU A 39 0.47 9.62 -1.85
CA GLU A 39 0.19 11.01 -2.26
C GLU A 39 -0.25 11.08 -3.73
N GLN A 40 0.33 10.25 -4.60
CA GLN A 40 -0.06 10.17 -5.99
C GLN A 40 -1.52 9.72 -6.16
N THR A 41 -1.92 8.68 -5.43
CA THR A 41 -3.32 8.19 -5.42
C THR A 41 -4.26 9.25 -4.88
N ALA A 42 -3.91 9.91 -3.78
CA ALA A 42 -4.71 11.00 -3.22
C ALA A 42 -4.91 12.14 -4.22
N ASN A 43 -3.85 12.53 -4.94
CA ASN A 43 -3.93 13.58 -5.96
C ASN A 43 -4.81 13.19 -7.17
N ILE A 44 -4.79 11.91 -7.55
CA ILE A 44 -5.71 11.38 -8.57
C ILE A 44 -7.16 11.48 -8.09
N LEU A 45 -7.44 11.02 -6.87
CA LEU A 45 -8.78 11.05 -6.29
C LEU A 45 -9.33 12.48 -6.12
N LYS A 46 -8.51 13.43 -5.67
CA LYS A 46 -8.90 14.85 -5.54
C LYS A 46 -9.33 15.51 -6.84
N ARG A 47 -8.80 15.04 -7.97
CA ARG A 47 -9.16 15.57 -9.31
C ARG A 47 -10.43 14.93 -9.88
N ARG A 48 -10.98 13.98 -9.19
CA ARG A 48 -12.15 13.22 -9.61
C ARG A 48 -13.39 13.72 -8.86
N THR A 49 -14.43 14.04 -9.61
CA THR A 49 -15.72 14.51 -9.07
C THR A 49 -16.68 13.35 -8.73
N GLU A 50 -16.16 12.14 -8.65
CA GLU A 50 -16.99 10.94 -8.48
C GLU A 50 -17.36 10.71 -7.02
N ILE A 51 -18.59 10.23 -6.83
CA ILE A 51 -19.23 10.00 -5.51
C ILE A 51 -18.34 9.17 -4.57
N PHE A 52 -17.50 8.27 -5.11
CA PHE A 52 -16.66 7.36 -4.31
C PHE A 52 -15.29 7.92 -3.92
N ALA A 53 -14.83 8.99 -4.58
CA ALA A 53 -13.52 9.57 -4.26
C ALA A 53 -13.53 10.28 -2.90
N ALA A 54 -14.61 10.96 -2.57
CA ALA A 54 -14.75 11.72 -1.33
C ALA A 54 -14.72 10.84 -0.07
N PRO A 55 -15.48 9.73 0.04
CA PRO A 55 -15.38 8.82 1.17
C PRO A 55 -13.96 8.24 1.36
N ILE A 56 -13.32 7.76 0.29
CA ILE A 56 -11.97 7.22 0.36
C ILE A 56 -10.97 8.28 0.87
N LEU A 57 -11.08 9.52 0.40
CA LEU A 57 -10.24 10.63 0.87
C LEU A 57 -10.52 11.01 2.32
N ALA A 58 -11.75 10.88 2.79
CA ALA A 58 -12.12 11.15 4.17
C ALA A 58 -11.55 10.10 5.13
N ASP A 59 -11.58 8.82 4.72
CA ASP A 59 -11.15 7.69 5.55
C ASP A 59 -9.64 7.45 5.52
N THR A 60 -8.93 7.98 4.51
CA THR A 60 -7.52 7.68 4.30
C THR A 60 -6.62 8.89 4.52
N ARG A 61 -5.37 8.62 4.90
CA ARG A 61 -4.30 9.62 4.99
C ARG A 61 -3.29 9.43 3.88
N ALA A 62 -2.85 10.53 3.26
CA ALA A 62 -1.86 10.47 2.21
C ALA A 62 -0.45 10.30 2.79
N LEU A 63 0.28 9.28 2.34
CA LEU A 63 1.71 9.12 2.62
C LEU A 63 2.52 9.96 1.63
N LYS A 64 3.39 10.80 2.16
CA LYS A 64 4.37 11.58 1.40
C LYS A 64 5.67 10.80 1.22
N LYS A 65 6.47 11.22 0.24
CA LYS A 65 7.79 10.63 -0.02
C LYS A 65 8.78 11.01 1.09
N ALA A 66 9.36 9.99 1.73
CA ALA A 66 10.47 10.17 2.65
C ALA A 66 11.82 10.22 1.92
N ARG A 67 12.85 10.69 2.64
CA ARG A 67 14.23 10.79 2.14
C ARG A 67 14.76 9.47 1.59
N TYR A 68 14.50 8.36 2.25
CA TYR A 68 15.07 7.05 1.92
C TYR A 68 14.15 6.17 1.07
N LEU A 69 12.92 6.61 0.77
CA LEU A 69 11.95 5.85 -0.02
C LEU A 69 12.51 5.42 -1.38
N ARG A 70 13.11 6.36 -2.14
CA ARG A 70 13.68 6.05 -3.46
C ARG A 70 14.86 5.08 -3.38
N ARG A 71 15.67 5.19 -2.32
CA ARG A 71 16.81 4.28 -2.10
C ARG A 71 16.31 2.87 -1.82
N TRP A 72 15.26 2.73 -1.03
CA TRP A 72 14.64 1.44 -0.74
C TRP A 72 13.95 0.86 -1.98
N ALA A 73 13.16 1.65 -2.71
CA ALA A 73 12.53 1.22 -3.95
C ALA A 73 13.56 0.67 -4.96
N ARG A 74 14.72 1.34 -5.11
CA ARG A 74 15.80 0.83 -5.98
C ARG A 74 16.32 -0.53 -5.55
N ARG A 75 16.48 -0.75 -4.23
CA ARG A 75 16.91 -2.06 -3.72
C ARG A 75 15.86 -3.16 -3.93
N LEU A 76 14.59 -2.81 -3.92
CA LEU A 76 13.53 -3.75 -4.21
C LEU A 76 13.53 -4.18 -5.70
N THR A 77 13.97 -3.33 -6.62
CA THR A 77 14.12 -3.77 -8.02
C THR A 77 15.20 -4.84 -8.22
N ASP A 78 16.17 -4.95 -7.31
CA ASP A 78 17.15 -6.04 -7.32
C ASP A 78 16.50 -7.42 -7.07
N PHE A 79 15.32 -7.45 -6.48
CA PHE A 79 14.48 -8.64 -6.28
C PHE A 79 13.45 -8.87 -7.39
N ALA A 80 13.64 -8.26 -8.55
CA ALA A 80 12.79 -8.36 -9.73
C ALA A 80 11.35 -7.79 -9.56
N PHE A 81 11.14 -6.85 -8.63
CA PHE A 81 9.92 -6.06 -8.63
C PHE A 81 9.93 -5.01 -9.75
N SER A 82 8.76 -4.75 -10.32
CA SER A 82 8.61 -3.61 -11.22
C SER A 82 8.88 -2.29 -10.48
N SER A 83 9.22 -1.23 -11.21
CA SER A 83 9.45 0.08 -10.60
C SER A 83 8.21 0.60 -9.86
N GLU A 84 7.00 0.27 -10.33
CA GLU A 84 5.74 0.67 -9.70
C GLU A 84 5.52 -0.09 -8.40
N ASP A 85 5.69 -1.42 -8.41
CA ASP A 85 5.56 -2.26 -7.23
C ASP A 85 6.60 -1.89 -6.16
N ALA A 86 7.84 -1.72 -6.58
CA ALA A 86 8.93 -1.31 -5.69
C ALA A 86 8.65 0.02 -4.99
N ILE A 87 8.04 0.99 -5.70
CA ILE A 87 7.63 2.27 -5.09
C ILE A 87 6.49 2.06 -4.09
N VAL A 88 5.47 1.26 -4.41
CA VAL A 88 4.35 0.97 -3.50
C VAL A 88 4.86 0.28 -2.24
N LEU A 89 5.69 -0.75 -2.37
CA LEU A 89 6.31 -1.45 -1.24
C LEU A 89 7.18 -0.50 -0.40
N ALA A 90 7.92 0.40 -1.06
CA ALA A 90 8.75 1.37 -0.37
C ALA A 90 7.94 2.43 0.40
N TYR A 91 6.76 2.81 -0.07
CA TYR A 91 5.84 3.65 0.70
C TYR A 91 5.37 2.95 1.98
N GLY A 92 5.14 1.65 1.95
CA GLY A 92 4.77 0.88 3.13
C GLY A 92 5.82 0.94 4.24
N SER A 93 7.11 0.93 3.88
CA SER A 93 8.21 0.97 4.85
C SER A 93 8.66 2.39 5.22
N PHE A 94 8.69 3.33 4.26
CA PHE A 94 9.31 4.65 4.38
C PHE A 94 8.37 5.82 4.06
N GLY A 95 7.07 5.63 4.05
CA GLY A 95 6.14 6.74 3.87
C GLY A 95 6.20 7.74 5.03
N LEU A 96 5.94 9.01 4.77
CA LEU A 96 5.74 10.04 5.79
C LEU A 96 4.26 10.37 5.91
N ASP A 97 3.78 10.52 7.12
CA ASP A 97 2.44 11.04 7.39
C ASP A 97 2.35 12.57 7.20
N VAL A 98 1.21 13.13 7.53
CA VAL A 98 0.97 14.59 7.45
C VAL A 98 1.85 15.39 8.40
N GLU A 99 2.29 14.78 9.51
CA GLU A 99 3.19 15.38 10.50
C GLU A 99 4.66 15.20 10.14
N SER A 100 4.95 14.67 8.95
CA SER A 100 6.30 14.36 8.47
C SER A 100 7.05 13.31 9.31
N LYS A 101 6.31 12.49 10.04
CA LYS A 101 6.86 11.33 10.75
C LYS A 101 6.92 10.13 9.82
N SER A 102 8.01 9.38 9.90
CA SER A 102 8.15 8.10 9.18
C SER A 102 7.15 7.09 9.72
N VAL A 103 6.35 6.54 8.83
CA VAL A 103 5.33 5.52 9.15
C VAL A 103 5.69 4.23 8.45
N GLY A 104 6.01 3.19 9.21
CA GLY A 104 6.00 1.83 8.70
C GLY A 104 4.59 1.28 8.81
N VAL A 105 3.88 1.12 7.68
CA VAL A 105 2.55 0.52 7.72
C VAL A 105 2.65 -0.96 8.07
N GLU A 106 1.61 -1.48 8.68
CA GLU A 106 1.55 -2.88 9.10
C GLU A 106 1.32 -3.81 7.92
N ALA A 107 0.43 -3.42 7.01
CA ALA A 107 0.13 -4.21 5.82
C ALA A 107 -0.12 -3.33 4.59
N ILE A 108 0.23 -3.88 3.42
CA ILE A 108 -0.18 -3.39 2.10
C ILE A 108 -1.22 -4.36 1.56
N ILE A 109 -2.36 -3.83 1.15
CA ILE A 109 -3.45 -4.62 0.60
C ILE A 109 -3.50 -4.43 -0.90
N THR A 110 -3.46 -5.54 -1.61
CA THR A 110 -3.41 -5.56 -3.07
C THR A 110 -4.41 -6.55 -3.67
N THR A 111 -4.87 -6.27 -4.87
CA THR A 111 -5.58 -7.23 -5.71
C THR A 111 -4.64 -7.97 -6.66
N ASP A 112 -3.35 -7.66 -6.61
CA ASP A 112 -2.33 -8.32 -7.42
C ASP A 112 -1.75 -9.51 -6.68
N ILE A 113 -2.27 -10.69 -7.00
CA ILE A 113 -1.84 -11.96 -6.41
C ILE A 113 -0.36 -12.21 -6.71
N ARG A 114 0.11 -11.87 -7.92
CA ARG A 114 1.50 -12.12 -8.33
C ARG A 114 2.48 -11.29 -7.48
N LEU A 115 2.11 -10.03 -7.19
CA LEU A 115 2.89 -9.18 -6.30
C LEU A 115 2.98 -9.80 -4.89
N ALA A 116 1.85 -10.23 -4.33
CA ALA A 116 1.81 -10.82 -2.99
C ALA A 116 2.63 -12.11 -2.90
N GLU A 117 2.45 -13.04 -3.84
CA GLU A 117 3.21 -14.28 -3.91
C GLU A 117 4.71 -14.06 -4.14
N HIS A 118 5.06 -13.10 -4.99
CA HIS A 118 6.47 -12.78 -5.24
C HIS A 118 7.13 -12.19 -4.01
N TYR A 119 6.45 -11.29 -3.31
CA TYR A 119 6.93 -10.69 -2.07
C TYR A 119 7.13 -11.76 -0.99
N GLU A 120 6.16 -12.65 -0.80
CA GLU A 120 6.24 -13.72 0.20
C GLU A 120 7.41 -14.67 -0.07
N ARG A 121 7.59 -15.10 -1.32
CA ARG A 121 8.72 -15.97 -1.70
C ARG A 121 10.09 -15.34 -1.43
N ARG A 122 10.20 -14.03 -1.51
CA ARG A 122 11.46 -13.30 -1.34
C ARG A 122 11.56 -12.62 0.03
N HIS A 123 10.56 -12.80 0.90
CA HIS A 123 10.43 -12.06 2.15
C HIS A 123 11.69 -12.13 3.02
N ALA A 124 12.29 -13.30 3.19
CA ALA A 124 13.48 -13.46 4.01
C ALA A 124 14.68 -12.65 3.48
N GLU A 125 14.89 -12.66 2.15
CA GLU A 125 15.98 -11.90 1.51
C GLU A 125 15.71 -10.40 1.57
N ILE A 126 14.46 -9.98 1.34
CA ILE A 126 14.03 -8.60 1.44
C ILE A 126 14.21 -8.10 2.87
N LYS A 127 13.83 -8.91 3.87
CA LYS A 127 13.98 -8.58 5.28
C LYS A 127 15.44 -8.39 5.65
N HIS A 128 16.31 -9.30 5.27
CA HIS A 128 17.74 -9.16 5.50
C HIS A 128 18.28 -7.85 4.91
N ARG A 129 17.95 -7.56 3.65
CA ARG A 129 18.36 -6.33 2.97
C ARG A 129 17.81 -5.06 3.60
N PHE A 130 16.58 -5.13 4.15
CA PHE A 130 15.96 -4.04 4.88
C PHE A 130 16.67 -3.79 6.20
N ASP A 131 16.91 -4.83 6.99
CA ASP A 131 17.59 -4.75 8.27
C ASP A 131 19.01 -4.15 8.10
N ASP A 132 19.77 -4.60 7.10
CA ASP A 132 21.07 -4.01 6.71
C ASP A 132 20.97 -2.53 6.38
N MET A 133 19.85 -2.12 5.76
CA MET A 133 19.65 -0.72 5.45
C MET A 133 19.35 0.09 6.71
N ILE A 134 18.49 -0.40 7.60
CA ILE A 134 18.06 0.31 8.81
C ILE A 134 19.23 0.54 9.76
N VAL A 135 20.09 -0.44 9.96
CA VAL A 135 21.30 -0.32 10.81
C VAL A 135 22.19 0.87 10.40
N ASN A 136 22.18 1.21 9.12
CA ASN A 136 22.98 2.31 8.57
C ASN A 136 22.22 3.64 8.46
N LEU A 137 21.02 3.75 9.04
CA LEU A 137 20.22 4.97 9.07
C LEU A 137 20.23 5.60 10.47
N PRO A 138 19.85 6.89 10.59
CA PRO A 138 19.64 7.52 11.87
C PRO A 138 18.66 6.73 12.75
N GLU A 139 18.86 6.74 14.07
CA GLU A 139 18.09 5.99 15.06
C GLU A 139 16.57 6.21 14.94
N THR A 140 16.16 7.38 14.48
CA THR A 140 14.74 7.70 14.21
C THR A 140 14.06 6.75 13.21
N TYR A 141 14.83 5.98 12.44
CA TYR A 141 14.35 4.97 11.49
C TYR A 141 14.34 3.55 12.07
N ALA A 142 14.87 3.33 13.26
CA ALA A 142 14.92 2.00 13.89
C ALA A 142 13.55 1.39 14.17
N VAL A 143 12.50 2.24 14.27
CA VAL A 143 11.10 1.81 14.49
C VAL A 143 10.40 1.33 13.22
N LEU A 144 11.01 1.53 12.05
CA LEU A 144 10.41 1.11 10.79
C LEU A 144 10.47 -0.41 10.61
N ARG A 145 9.49 -0.91 9.88
CA ARG A 145 9.33 -2.35 9.58
C ARG A 145 8.94 -2.56 8.12
N LEU A 146 9.13 -3.78 7.67
CA LEU A 146 8.54 -4.22 6.42
C LEU A 146 7.05 -4.48 6.62
N PRO A 147 6.19 -4.02 5.70
CA PRO A 147 4.77 -4.35 5.72
C PRO A 147 4.56 -5.82 5.35
N GLN A 148 3.50 -6.42 5.84
CA GLN A 148 2.93 -7.61 5.21
C GLN A 148 2.30 -7.22 3.88
N VAL A 149 2.30 -8.11 2.89
CA VAL A 149 1.59 -7.89 1.62
C VAL A 149 0.48 -8.92 1.52
N LEU A 150 -0.75 -8.44 1.67
CA LEU A 150 -1.94 -9.29 1.75
C LEU A 150 -2.82 -9.09 0.51
N THR A 151 -3.38 -10.16 0.01
CA THR A 151 -4.42 -10.06 -1.02
C THR A 151 -5.77 -9.73 -0.40
N THR A 152 -6.67 -9.14 -1.20
CA THR A 152 -8.06 -8.90 -0.78
C THR A 152 -8.76 -10.19 -0.37
N ALA A 153 -8.51 -11.30 -1.07
CA ALA A 153 -9.05 -12.61 -0.73
C ALA A 153 -8.55 -13.13 0.63
N ALA A 154 -7.26 -12.96 0.93
CA ALA A 154 -6.69 -13.39 2.20
C ALA A 154 -7.32 -12.65 3.40
N ILE A 155 -7.62 -11.36 3.24
CA ILE A 155 -8.26 -10.57 4.30
C ILE A 155 -9.70 -11.03 4.54
N LEU A 156 -10.47 -11.29 3.49
CA LEU A 156 -11.85 -11.76 3.60
C LEU A 156 -11.94 -13.18 4.17
N ALA A 157 -10.90 -13.98 4.03
CA ALA A 157 -10.84 -15.35 4.58
C ALA A 157 -10.54 -15.38 6.09
N THR A 158 -10.12 -14.26 6.68
CA THR A 158 -9.81 -14.14 8.13
C THR A 158 -11.05 -13.75 8.97
N VAL A 159 -12.20 -13.62 8.34
CA VAL A 159 -13.51 -13.38 8.93
C VAL A 159 -14.27 -14.69 9.05
#